data_00e13da7016322b9c945b5cb232e85c8
#
_entry.id   00e13da7016322b9c945b5cb232e85c8
#
_cell.length_a   1.000
_cell.length_b   1.000
_cell.length_c   1.000
_cell.angle_alpha   90.00
_cell.angle_beta   90.00
_cell.angle_gamma   90.00
#
_symmetry.space_group_name_H-M   'P 1'
#
loop_
_entity.id
_entity.type
_entity.pdbx_description
1 polymer ?
#
loop_
_entity_poly.entity_id
_entity_poly.type
_entity_poly.pdbx_seq_one_letter_code
_entity_poly.pdbx_strand_id
1 'polypeptide(L)'
;MAKLLILTRYDRSGPSSRYRFYNYVDYLEANGIICYIKPLFDKEYLDLSYSGSLRIFSVIRSYLRRLNDLLNIKEYDLILIEKELFPFLPAWVERFFYLSRVNYVLDYDDAIFHRYDQHKSKIIRFFLSEKIAKLMKEADTVISGNDYIANYASKFAQKDKLIIPTVVNTDLYDQVSSEKNQQFTIVWIGTQSTSKYVESVSDAIKEVCEKTNGKFLMIGARATLPGVPVEFIEWSEVDEIRHLKSCHVGIMPLPDQHWERGKCGFKIIQYMASKIPVIASPVGVNSSIIIEGENGYLASTVSEWVDCLYKVYNKCDDNLEMNGYQNIVSNYSLSHTSPTILETLRRYIYQENIDKKVVDDFGFEWSVFDNEAELSNASLKEIWEDYFHIFPWNLLPKGGGVGADIGCGTGRWAKFVSPKVKKLYLIDPSSEAINVAKNKLSKLNNLEFLINGADTLSVDDESLDFAYSLGVLHHVPNTNQSFQSIALKLKKGAPLLVYLYYSFDNKPTFHRYLWKLSDLLRLFISSLPSKPKYYISQAIAILVYWPIARLGNLIIKLGLDVRNMWPLIYYSNKSFYFMKNDALDRFGTRLEQRFSKNEIMSLFIDNGFTDVKFSEREPYWCACGIKK
;
A
#
# COMPACT_ATOMS: atom_id res chain seq x y z
N MET A 1 13.97 6.80 4.23
CA MET A 1 13.58 6.26 2.91
C MET A 1 12.30 5.45 3.09
N ALA A 2 11.35 5.63 2.18
CA ALA A 2 10.07 4.93 2.24
C ALA A 2 10.22 3.45 1.92
N LYS A 3 9.43 2.60 2.57
CA LYS A 3 9.45 1.14 2.43
C LYS A 3 8.24 0.66 1.66
N LEU A 4 8.45 0.09 0.48
CA LEU A 4 7.42 -0.52 -0.36
C LEU A 4 7.49 -2.03 -0.24
N LEU A 5 6.40 -2.67 0.19
CA LEU A 5 6.25 -4.12 0.13
C LEU A 5 5.58 -4.52 -1.19
N ILE A 6 6.28 -5.30 -2.00
CA ILE A 6 5.79 -5.80 -3.28
C ILE A 6 5.47 -7.29 -3.14
N LEU A 7 4.19 -7.63 -3.20
CA LEU A 7 3.68 -8.98 -3.02
C LEU A 7 3.37 -9.58 -4.38
N THR A 8 4.38 -10.21 -4.99
CA THR A 8 4.24 -10.82 -6.31
C THR A 8 3.63 -12.22 -6.24
N ARG A 9 3.04 -12.66 -7.35
CA ARG A 9 2.51 -14.02 -7.48
C ARG A 9 3.63 -15.03 -7.66
N TYR A 10 4.64 -14.68 -8.47
CA TYR A 10 5.81 -15.49 -8.77
C TYR A 10 7.09 -14.74 -8.43
N ASP A 11 8.18 -15.48 -8.33
CA ASP A 11 9.51 -14.89 -8.33
C ASP A 11 9.88 -14.33 -9.73
N ARG A 12 11.12 -13.88 -9.91
CA ARG A 12 11.60 -13.30 -11.17
C ARG A 12 11.46 -14.25 -12.38
N SER A 13 11.37 -15.56 -12.16
CA SER A 13 11.18 -16.54 -13.24
C SER A 13 9.78 -16.47 -13.87
N GLY A 14 8.78 -15.94 -13.15
CA GLY A 14 7.44 -15.72 -13.69
C GLY A 14 7.36 -14.46 -14.55
N PRO A 15 6.97 -14.56 -15.85
CA PRO A 15 6.97 -13.41 -16.76
C PRO A 15 6.13 -12.21 -16.25
N SER A 16 4.91 -12.47 -15.80
CA SER A 16 4.00 -11.45 -15.28
C SER A 16 4.66 -10.66 -14.14
N SER A 17 5.15 -11.35 -13.11
CA SER A 17 5.83 -10.72 -11.97
C SER A 17 7.08 -9.96 -12.40
N ARG A 18 7.91 -10.55 -13.30
CA ARG A 18 9.14 -9.92 -13.78
C ARG A 18 8.87 -8.59 -14.47
N TYR A 19 7.97 -8.54 -15.44
CA TYR A 19 7.74 -7.35 -16.25
C TYR A 19 6.88 -6.29 -15.57
N ARG A 20 6.00 -6.70 -14.63
CA ARG A 20 5.13 -5.77 -13.91
C ARG A 20 5.75 -5.19 -12.64
N PHE A 21 6.74 -5.89 -12.04
CA PHE A 21 7.26 -5.50 -10.72
C PHE A 21 8.79 -5.45 -10.69
N TYR A 22 9.47 -6.56 -10.97
CA TYR A 22 10.93 -6.63 -10.80
C TYR A 22 11.68 -5.62 -11.67
N ASN A 23 11.21 -5.34 -12.88
CA ASN A 23 11.85 -4.40 -13.80
C ASN A 23 11.78 -2.93 -13.32
N TYR A 24 10.87 -2.59 -12.41
CA TYR A 24 10.77 -1.23 -11.88
C TYR A 24 11.62 -0.98 -10.64
N VAL A 25 12.16 -2.03 -10.00
CA VAL A 25 12.85 -1.93 -8.69
C VAL A 25 14.00 -0.95 -8.72
N ASP A 26 14.93 -1.11 -9.67
CA ASP A 26 16.11 -0.25 -9.78
C ASP A 26 15.73 1.24 -9.91
N TYR A 27 14.68 1.51 -10.69
CA TYR A 27 14.18 2.88 -10.86
C TYR A 27 13.54 3.44 -9.59
N LEU A 28 12.75 2.63 -8.88
CA LEU A 28 12.11 3.03 -7.63
C LEU A 28 13.15 3.27 -6.52
N GLU A 29 14.15 2.40 -6.40
CA GLU A 29 15.23 2.53 -5.42
C GLU A 29 16.13 3.74 -5.70
N ALA A 30 16.46 4.00 -6.96
CA ALA A 30 17.17 5.22 -7.38
C ALA A 30 16.38 6.50 -7.04
N ASN A 31 15.06 6.40 -6.88
CA ASN A 31 14.16 7.48 -6.49
C ASN A 31 13.76 7.50 -5.01
N GLY A 32 14.49 6.78 -4.15
CA GLY A 32 14.38 6.86 -2.69
C GLY A 32 13.32 5.96 -2.05
N ILE A 33 12.80 4.96 -2.79
CA ILE A 33 11.84 3.96 -2.29
C ILE A 33 12.56 2.62 -2.13
N ILE A 34 12.67 2.11 -0.90
CA ILE A 34 13.27 0.77 -0.64
C ILE A 34 12.23 -0.29 -0.95
N CYS A 35 12.54 -1.20 -1.89
CA CYS A 35 11.63 -2.24 -2.35
C CYS A 35 11.89 -3.58 -1.66
N TYR A 36 10.85 -4.16 -1.05
CA TYR A 36 10.87 -5.49 -0.45
C TYR A 36 9.96 -6.42 -1.25
N ILE A 37 10.54 -7.30 -2.07
CA ILE A 37 9.76 -8.21 -2.92
C ILE A 37 9.61 -9.55 -2.22
N LYS A 38 8.36 -10.01 -2.09
CA LYS A 38 7.97 -11.29 -1.48
C LYS A 38 7.08 -12.08 -2.44
N PRO A 39 7.61 -13.09 -3.15
CA PRO A 39 6.81 -13.92 -4.05
C PRO A 39 5.96 -14.93 -3.27
N LEU A 40 4.74 -15.20 -3.76
CA LEU A 40 3.90 -16.28 -3.23
C LEU A 40 4.46 -17.65 -3.69
N PHE A 41 4.74 -17.77 -4.98
CA PHE A 41 5.26 -19.00 -5.60
C PHE A 41 6.68 -18.76 -6.12
N ASP A 42 7.58 -19.72 -5.84
CA ASP A 42 8.97 -19.73 -6.27
C ASP A 42 9.16 -20.55 -7.55
N LYS A 43 10.41 -20.60 -8.03
CA LYS A 43 10.78 -21.37 -9.23
C LYS A 43 10.44 -22.85 -9.09
N GLU A 44 10.68 -23.45 -7.91
CA GLU A 44 10.34 -24.86 -7.65
C GLU A 44 8.85 -25.14 -7.89
N TYR A 45 7.98 -24.25 -7.43
CA TYR A 45 6.55 -24.34 -7.68
C TYR A 45 6.21 -24.25 -9.18
N LEU A 46 6.86 -23.34 -9.91
CA LEU A 46 6.63 -23.21 -11.36
C LEU A 46 7.06 -24.45 -12.13
N ASP A 47 8.25 -25.00 -11.84
CA ASP A 47 8.77 -26.20 -12.47
C ASP A 47 7.85 -27.42 -12.21
N LEU A 48 7.37 -27.57 -10.98
CA LEU A 48 6.38 -28.61 -10.61
C LEU A 48 5.03 -28.39 -11.30
N SER A 49 4.60 -27.14 -11.45
CA SER A 49 3.36 -26.80 -12.14
C SER A 49 3.43 -27.12 -13.64
N TYR A 50 4.53 -26.79 -14.29
CA TYR A 50 4.74 -27.04 -15.71
C TYR A 50 4.91 -28.52 -16.02
N SER A 51 5.53 -29.30 -15.12
CA SER A 51 5.65 -30.77 -15.26
C SER A 51 4.37 -31.54 -14.92
N GLY A 52 3.31 -30.86 -14.47
CA GLY A 52 2.08 -31.50 -14.00
C GLY A 52 2.20 -32.22 -12.66
N SER A 53 3.32 -32.08 -11.96
CA SER A 53 3.66 -32.79 -10.71
C SER A 53 3.35 -31.96 -9.45
N LEU A 54 2.56 -30.90 -9.57
CA LEU A 54 2.27 -29.98 -8.46
C LEU A 54 1.57 -30.71 -7.31
N ARG A 55 2.21 -30.67 -6.12
CA ARG A 55 1.68 -31.27 -4.90
C ARG A 55 1.00 -30.22 -4.03
N ILE A 56 -0.10 -30.58 -3.37
CA ILE A 56 -0.84 -29.70 -2.47
C ILE A 56 0.05 -29.13 -1.35
N PHE A 57 1.04 -29.88 -0.90
CA PHE A 57 2.01 -29.43 0.11
C PHE A 57 2.83 -28.20 -0.34
N SER A 58 3.20 -28.11 -1.63
CA SER A 58 3.91 -26.94 -2.15
C SER A 58 3.04 -25.68 -2.10
N VAL A 59 1.74 -25.83 -2.36
CA VAL A 59 0.77 -24.73 -2.23
C VAL A 59 0.61 -24.31 -0.77
N ILE A 60 0.42 -25.27 0.15
CA ILE A 60 0.27 -24.98 1.59
C ILE A 60 1.52 -24.27 2.12
N ARG A 61 2.72 -24.76 1.78
CA ARG A 61 3.99 -24.14 2.17
C ARG A 61 4.07 -22.68 1.69
N SER A 62 3.68 -22.44 0.43
CA SER A 62 3.67 -21.08 -0.14
C SER A 62 2.69 -20.15 0.60
N TYR A 63 1.52 -20.64 1.00
CA TYR A 63 0.55 -19.88 1.76
C TYR A 63 1.03 -19.58 3.18
N LEU A 64 1.67 -20.56 3.85
CA LEU A 64 2.28 -20.33 5.17
C LEU A 64 3.41 -19.29 5.11
N ARG A 65 4.24 -19.34 4.06
CA ARG A 65 5.26 -18.32 3.81
C ARG A 65 4.63 -16.94 3.64
N ARG A 66 3.60 -16.81 2.81
CA ARG A 66 2.87 -15.55 2.61
C ARG A 66 2.25 -15.04 3.92
N LEU A 67 1.69 -15.92 4.75
CA LEU A 67 1.18 -15.55 6.07
C LEU A 67 2.29 -14.96 6.95
N ASN A 68 3.48 -15.57 6.95
CA ASN A 68 4.63 -15.04 7.68
C ASN A 68 5.08 -13.68 7.14
N ASP A 69 5.11 -13.48 5.81
CA ASP A 69 5.45 -12.20 5.19
C ASP A 69 4.48 -11.07 5.60
N LEU A 70 3.25 -11.41 5.96
CA LEU A 70 2.20 -10.46 6.35
C LEU A 70 2.18 -10.14 7.85
N LEU A 71 2.97 -10.81 8.69
CA LEU A 71 2.98 -10.56 10.15
C LEU A 71 3.35 -9.11 10.48
N ASN A 72 4.32 -8.55 9.74
CA ASN A 72 4.84 -7.21 9.93
C ASN A 72 4.40 -6.24 8.82
N ILE A 73 3.25 -6.47 8.20
CA ILE A 73 2.75 -5.69 7.06
C ILE A 73 2.68 -4.18 7.36
N LYS A 74 2.51 -3.81 8.62
CA LYS A 74 2.43 -2.41 9.07
C LYS A 74 3.77 -1.67 9.13
N GLU A 75 4.89 -2.37 8.96
CA GLU A 75 6.22 -1.75 8.91
C GLU A 75 6.52 -1.09 7.55
N TYR A 76 5.62 -1.27 6.58
CA TYR A 76 5.73 -0.75 5.23
C TYR A 76 4.77 0.43 5.02
N ASP A 77 5.25 1.43 4.30
CA ASP A 77 4.47 2.65 4.01
C ASP A 77 3.38 2.40 2.97
N LEU A 78 3.62 1.46 2.04
CA LEU A 78 2.68 1.07 1.00
C LEU A 78 2.86 -0.40 0.62
N ILE A 79 1.77 -1.06 0.23
CA ILE A 79 1.76 -2.43 -0.28
C ILE A 79 1.34 -2.43 -1.76
N LEU A 80 2.17 -3.01 -2.62
CA LEU A 80 1.84 -3.25 -4.02
C LEU A 80 1.60 -4.75 -4.24
N ILE A 81 0.41 -5.12 -4.71
CA ILE A 81 -0.04 -6.50 -4.77
C ILE A 81 -0.30 -6.90 -6.21
N GLU A 82 0.35 -7.97 -6.65
CA GLU A 82 0.02 -8.63 -7.91
C GLU A 82 -1.26 -9.45 -7.76
N LYS A 83 -2.36 -8.96 -8.33
CA LYS A 83 -3.67 -9.63 -8.45
C LYS A 83 -4.38 -9.85 -7.11
N GLU A 84 -3.87 -10.68 -6.23
CA GLU A 84 -4.50 -11.12 -4.98
C GLU A 84 -3.47 -11.72 -4.02
N LEU A 85 -3.71 -11.69 -2.72
CA LEU A 85 -2.80 -12.27 -1.74
C LEU A 85 -2.82 -13.80 -1.73
N PHE A 86 -4.03 -14.38 -1.77
CA PHE A 86 -4.26 -15.81 -1.65
C PHE A 86 -5.25 -16.31 -2.70
N PRO A 87 -4.80 -16.91 -3.82
CA PRO A 87 -5.69 -17.54 -4.78
C PRO A 87 -6.68 -18.51 -4.13
N PHE A 88 -7.92 -18.52 -4.60
CA PHE A 88 -9.01 -19.39 -4.13
C PHE A 88 -9.45 -19.22 -2.67
N LEU A 89 -8.92 -18.28 -1.90
CA LEU A 89 -9.52 -17.87 -0.63
C LEU A 89 -10.50 -16.70 -0.83
N PRO A 90 -11.57 -16.60 -0.01
CA PRO A 90 -12.53 -15.50 -0.10
C PRO A 90 -11.89 -14.12 0.20
N ALA A 91 -12.39 -13.08 -0.45
CA ALA A 91 -11.89 -11.70 -0.28
C ALA A 91 -11.90 -11.23 1.19
N TRP A 92 -12.88 -11.66 2.01
CA TRP A 92 -12.96 -11.25 3.41
C TRP A 92 -11.75 -11.70 4.24
N VAL A 93 -11.10 -12.83 3.89
CA VAL A 93 -9.86 -13.28 4.55
C VAL A 93 -8.76 -12.27 4.33
N GLU A 94 -8.54 -11.84 3.08
CA GLU A 94 -7.50 -10.86 2.75
C GLU A 94 -7.81 -9.49 3.35
N ARG A 95 -9.06 -9.04 3.25
CA ARG A 95 -9.50 -7.72 3.73
C ARG A 95 -9.45 -7.61 5.25
N PHE A 96 -10.06 -8.56 5.96
CA PHE A 96 -10.20 -8.49 7.41
C PHE A 96 -8.87 -8.62 8.15
N PHE A 97 -8.04 -9.58 7.74
CA PHE A 97 -6.80 -9.87 8.47
C PHE A 97 -5.64 -8.96 8.09
N TYR A 98 -5.58 -8.49 6.83
CA TYR A 98 -4.39 -7.82 6.31
C TYR A 98 -4.64 -6.44 5.72
N LEU A 99 -5.56 -6.29 4.77
CA LEU A 99 -5.69 -5.09 3.95
C LEU A 99 -6.46 -3.95 4.61
N SER A 100 -7.32 -4.22 5.60
CA SER A 100 -8.14 -3.18 6.26
C SER A 100 -7.33 -2.13 7.04
N ARG A 101 -6.03 -2.33 7.20
CA ARG A 101 -5.16 -1.53 8.08
C ARG A 101 -3.95 -0.93 7.39
N VAL A 102 -3.85 -1.06 6.07
CA VAL A 102 -2.72 -0.61 5.28
C VAL A 102 -3.19 -0.02 3.97
N ASN A 103 -2.44 0.94 3.44
CA ASN A 103 -2.65 1.42 2.07
C ASN A 103 -2.12 0.37 1.09
N TYR A 104 -2.90 0.06 0.06
CA TYR A 104 -2.48 -0.92 -0.93
C TYR A 104 -2.93 -0.59 -2.35
N VAL A 105 -2.06 -0.92 -3.29
CA VAL A 105 -2.28 -0.81 -4.72
C VAL A 105 -2.42 -2.22 -5.29
N LEU A 106 -3.41 -2.44 -6.14
CA LEU A 106 -3.61 -3.70 -6.87
C LEU A 106 -3.18 -3.54 -8.33
N ASP A 107 -2.47 -4.53 -8.85
CA ASP A 107 -2.04 -4.56 -10.25
C ASP A 107 -2.56 -5.81 -10.97
N TYR A 108 -3.15 -5.60 -12.15
CA TYR A 108 -3.75 -6.66 -12.98
C TYR A 108 -3.28 -6.57 -14.43
N ASP A 109 -2.59 -7.60 -14.90
CA ASP A 109 -2.19 -7.79 -16.30
C ASP A 109 -3.02 -8.82 -17.06
N ASP A 110 -3.88 -9.57 -16.35
CA ASP A 110 -4.83 -10.54 -16.89
C ASP A 110 -6.21 -10.35 -16.28
N ALA A 111 -7.26 -10.77 -16.98
CA ALA A 111 -8.66 -10.77 -16.50
C ALA A 111 -8.89 -11.86 -15.45
N ILE A 112 -8.13 -11.83 -14.34
CA ILE A 112 -8.13 -12.87 -13.30
C ILE A 112 -9.52 -13.10 -12.67
N PHE A 113 -10.42 -12.12 -12.73
CA PHE A 113 -11.80 -12.24 -12.26
C PHE A 113 -12.56 -13.35 -13.00
N HIS A 114 -12.24 -13.62 -14.28
CA HIS A 114 -12.83 -14.71 -15.04
C HIS A 114 -12.39 -16.11 -14.58
N ARG A 115 -11.31 -16.21 -13.81
CA ARG A 115 -10.95 -17.48 -13.12
C ARG A 115 -12.03 -17.88 -12.11
N TYR A 116 -12.76 -16.93 -11.55
CA TYR A 116 -13.75 -17.14 -10.50
C TYR A 116 -15.18 -17.07 -11.02
N ASP A 117 -15.56 -16.06 -11.80
CA ASP A 117 -16.93 -15.86 -12.30
C ASP A 117 -17.31 -16.88 -13.39
N GLN A 118 -16.34 -17.37 -14.16
CA GLN A 118 -16.50 -18.38 -15.21
C GLN A 118 -15.95 -19.76 -14.83
N HIS A 119 -15.63 -19.99 -13.56
CA HIS A 119 -15.07 -21.26 -13.12
C HIS A 119 -16.05 -22.42 -13.34
N LYS A 120 -15.56 -23.61 -13.74
CA LYS A 120 -16.39 -24.81 -14.01
C LYS A 120 -17.21 -25.23 -12.78
N SER A 121 -16.65 -25.16 -11.56
CA SER A 121 -17.35 -25.49 -10.32
C SER A 121 -18.33 -24.39 -9.91
N LYS A 122 -19.61 -24.76 -9.71
CA LYS A 122 -20.65 -23.87 -9.18
C LYS A 122 -20.33 -23.35 -7.78
N ILE A 123 -19.67 -24.16 -6.95
CA ILE A 123 -19.28 -23.79 -5.58
C ILE A 123 -18.28 -22.64 -5.63
N ILE A 124 -17.25 -22.72 -6.47
CA ILE A 124 -16.26 -21.66 -6.63
C ILE A 124 -16.92 -20.38 -7.14
N ARG A 125 -17.80 -20.48 -8.13
CA ARG A 125 -18.54 -19.31 -8.61
C ARG A 125 -19.39 -18.67 -7.51
N PHE A 126 -20.09 -19.47 -6.72
CA PHE A 126 -20.95 -18.96 -5.64
C PHE A 126 -20.16 -18.17 -4.59
N PHE A 127 -19.00 -18.67 -4.15
CA PHE A 127 -18.23 -18.03 -3.09
C PHE A 127 -17.22 -16.98 -3.56
N LEU A 128 -16.71 -17.10 -4.80
CA LEU A 128 -15.54 -16.34 -5.24
C LEU A 128 -15.78 -15.47 -6.48
N SER A 129 -16.94 -15.54 -7.15
CA SER A 129 -17.20 -14.75 -8.36
C SER A 129 -16.97 -13.25 -8.19
N GLU A 130 -17.28 -12.71 -7.02
CA GLU A 130 -17.09 -11.29 -6.69
C GLU A 130 -15.78 -10.98 -5.92
N LYS A 131 -14.90 -11.97 -5.77
CA LYS A 131 -13.69 -11.79 -4.97
C LYS A 131 -12.86 -10.60 -5.44
N ILE A 132 -12.53 -10.57 -6.72
CA ILE A 132 -11.67 -9.52 -7.30
C ILE A 132 -12.36 -8.15 -7.25
N ALA A 133 -13.67 -8.09 -7.54
CA ALA A 133 -14.46 -6.87 -7.39
C ALA A 133 -14.41 -6.29 -5.97
N LYS A 134 -14.52 -7.17 -4.95
CA LYS A 134 -14.44 -6.78 -3.54
C LYS A 134 -13.05 -6.30 -3.13
N LEU A 135 -11.98 -6.87 -3.69
CA LEU A 135 -10.61 -6.38 -3.45
C LEU A 135 -10.38 -5.03 -4.12
N MET A 136 -10.79 -4.87 -5.39
CA MET A 136 -10.67 -3.60 -6.13
C MET A 136 -11.44 -2.45 -5.46
N LYS A 137 -12.59 -2.74 -4.86
CA LYS A 137 -13.45 -1.73 -4.23
C LYS A 137 -12.75 -0.91 -3.15
N GLU A 138 -11.86 -1.53 -2.40
CA GLU A 138 -11.21 -0.92 -1.23
C GLU A 138 -9.75 -0.54 -1.48
N ALA A 139 -9.18 -0.93 -2.62
CA ALA A 139 -7.82 -0.57 -2.99
C ALA A 139 -7.68 0.96 -3.16
N ASP A 140 -6.53 1.48 -2.77
CA ASP A 140 -6.22 2.91 -2.96
C ASP A 140 -6.02 3.24 -4.44
N THR A 141 -5.41 2.33 -5.19
CA THR A 141 -5.34 2.40 -6.65
C THR A 141 -5.49 1.00 -7.26
N VAL A 142 -6.16 0.92 -8.38
CA VAL A 142 -6.18 -0.26 -9.24
C VAL A 142 -5.44 0.05 -10.54
N ILE A 143 -4.28 -0.60 -10.74
CA ILE A 143 -3.51 -0.53 -11.98
C ILE A 143 -4.01 -1.66 -12.89
N SER A 144 -4.40 -1.31 -14.10
CA SER A 144 -4.89 -2.23 -15.12
C SER A 144 -3.93 -2.25 -16.31
N GLY A 145 -3.62 -3.44 -16.82
CA GLY A 145 -2.69 -3.59 -17.95
C GLY A 145 -3.31 -3.24 -19.30
N ASN A 146 -4.65 -3.10 -19.38
CA ASN A 146 -5.38 -2.75 -20.59
C ASN A 146 -6.79 -2.23 -20.28
N ASP A 147 -7.48 -1.71 -21.32
CA ASP A 147 -8.83 -1.16 -21.24
C ASP A 147 -9.89 -2.17 -20.79
N TYR A 148 -9.77 -3.44 -21.17
CA TYR A 148 -10.73 -4.47 -20.76
C TYR A 148 -10.75 -4.64 -19.23
N ILE A 149 -9.58 -4.71 -18.63
CA ILE A 149 -9.41 -4.80 -17.17
C ILE A 149 -9.82 -3.48 -16.50
N ALA A 150 -9.44 -2.33 -17.09
CA ALA A 150 -9.81 -1.01 -16.58
C ALA A 150 -11.34 -0.79 -16.59
N ASN A 151 -12.02 -1.25 -17.63
CA ASN A 151 -13.49 -1.21 -17.72
C ASN A 151 -14.16 -2.09 -16.64
N TYR A 152 -13.56 -3.23 -16.31
CA TYR A 152 -14.02 -4.02 -15.17
C TYR A 152 -13.77 -3.30 -13.83
N ALA A 153 -12.56 -2.81 -13.62
CA ALA A 153 -12.19 -2.07 -12.42
C ALA A 153 -13.06 -0.83 -12.20
N SER A 154 -13.44 -0.13 -13.27
CA SER A 154 -14.28 1.08 -13.21
C SER A 154 -15.67 0.84 -12.62
N LYS A 155 -16.17 -0.39 -12.64
CA LYS A 155 -17.45 -0.75 -12.04
C LYS A 155 -17.38 -0.89 -10.53
N PHE A 156 -16.21 -1.14 -9.96
CA PHE A 156 -16.05 -1.53 -8.55
C PHE A 156 -15.09 -0.67 -7.76
N ALA A 157 -13.97 -0.25 -8.34
CA ALA A 157 -12.96 0.57 -7.66
C ALA A 157 -13.53 1.95 -7.31
N GLN A 158 -13.47 2.30 -6.03
CA GLN A 158 -14.03 3.55 -5.50
C GLN A 158 -13.03 4.71 -5.51
N LYS A 159 -11.73 4.40 -5.55
CA LYS A 159 -10.63 5.35 -5.55
C LYS A 159 -9.95 5.40 -6.92
N ASP A 160 -8.66 5.64 -6.98
CA ASP A 160 -7.92 5.85 -8.21
C ASP A 160 -7.85 4.60 -9.10
N LYS A 161 -7.92 4.83 -10.40
CA LYS A 161 -7.79 3.82 -11.46
C LYS A 161 -6.83 4.31 -12.50
N LEU A 162 -5.92 3.45 -12.94
CA LEU A 162 -4.87 3.79 -13.87
C LEU A 162 -4.62 2.65 -14.86
N ILE A 163 -4.32 2.99 -16.11
CA ILE A 163 -3.88 2.02 -17.09
C ILE A 163 -2.38 2.17 -17.24
N ILE A 164 -1.64 1.11 -16.89
CA ILE A 164 -0.21 0.99 -17.17
C ILE A 164 -0.03 -0.32 -17.94
N PRO A 165 0.34 -0.29 -19.20
CA PRO A 165 0.52 -1.49 -20.01
C PRO A 165 1.69 -2.34 -19.45
N THR A 166 1.76 -3.59 -19.85
CA THR A 166 2.97 -4.39 -19.64
C THR A 166 4.04 -3.89 -20.60
N VAL A 167 5.24 -3.66 -20.11
CA VAL A 167 6.32 -2.97 -20.86
C VAL A 167 7.61 -3.78 -20.88
N VAL A 168 8.51 -3.39 -21.76
CA VAL A 168 9.87 -3.95 -21.87
C VAL A 168 10.91 -2.87 -21.58
N ASN A 169 12.09 -3.32 -21.15
CA ASN A 169 13.28 -2.46 -21.10
C ASN A 169 13.92 -2.41 -22.49
N THR A 170 13.67 -1.37 -23.26
CA THR A 170 14.16 -1.20 -24.62
C THR A 170 15.68 -1.17 -24.70
N ASP A 171 16.38 -0.69 -23.66
CA ASP A 171 17.84 -0.65 -23.63
C ASP A 171 18.46 -2.05 -23.69
N LEU A 172 17.82 -3.05 -23.05
CA LEU A 172 18.25 -4.45 -23.14
C LEU A 172 18.10 -4.98 -24.57
N TYR A 173 17.02 -4.61 -25.25
CA TYR A 173 16.82 -5.00 -26.65
C TYR A 173 17.83 -4.34 -27.57
N ASP A 174 18.22 -3.11 -27.35
CA ASP A 174 19.19 -2.38 -28.20
C ASP A 174 20.62 -2.90 -28.01
N GLN A 175 20.97 -3.39 -26.83
CA GLN A 175 22.31 -3.95 -26.56
C GLN A 175 22.54 -5.31 -27.21
N VAL A 176 21.49 -6.07 -27.55
CA VAL A 176 21.63 -7.39 -28.17
C VAL A 176 21.58 -7.28 -29.67
N SER A 177 22.63 -7.75 -30.36
CA SER A 177 22.66 -7.94 -31.80
C SER A 177 22.44 -9.42 -32.14
N SER A 178 21.81 -9.68 -33.28
CA SER A 178 21.65 -11.04 -33.83
C SER A 178 21.52 -10.96 -35.34
N GLU A 179 22.16 -11.91 -36.04
CA GLU A 179 21.94 -12.10 -37.46
C GLU A 179 20.61 -12.80 -37.72
N LYS A 180 19.97 -12.48 -38.84
CA LYS A 180 18.74 -13.18 -39.27
C LYS A 180 19.05 -14.61 -39.67
N ASN A 181 18.17 -15.52 -39.35
CA ASN A 181 18.26 -16.90 -39.82
C ASN A 181 18.28 -16.95 -41.36
N GLN A 182 19.01 -17.90 -41.94
CA GLN A 182 19.07 -18.04 -43.42
C GLN A 182 17.70 -18.46 -43.99
N GLN A 183 16.95 -19.27 -43.27
CA GLN A 183 15.60 -19.70 -43.63
C GLN A 183 14.58 -18.69 -43.10
N PHE A 184 13.49 -18.44 -43.82
CA PHE A 184 12.35 -17.69 -43.31
C PHE A 184 11.82 -18.34 -42.05
N THR A 185 11.91 -17.65 -40.93
CA THR A 185 11.60 -18.19 -39.61
C THR A 185 10.44 -17.42 -38.99
N ILE A 186 9.31 -18.12 -38.81
CA ILE A 186 8.17 -17.67 -38.06
C ILE A 186 8.42 -18.04 -36.59
N VAL A 187 8.17 -17.12 -35.62
CA VAL A 187 8.42 -17.41 -34.21
C VAL A 187 7.17 -17.21 -33.35
N TRP A 188 7.03 -18.10 -32.38
CA TRP A 188 6.12 -17.93 -31.27
C TRP A 188 6.86 -18.18 -29.95
N ILE A 189 6.66 -17.30 -28.96
CA ILE A 189 7.21 -17.43 -27.60
C ILE A 189 6.06 -17.54 -26.60
N GLY A 190 6.19 -18.43 -25.62
CA GLY A 190 5.16 -18.56 -24.58
C GLY A 190 5.32 -19.79 -23.71
N THR A 191 4.32 -20.00 -22.84
CA THR A 191 4.27 -21.13 -21.91
C THR A 191 3.41 -22.27 -22.45
N GLN A 192 3.57 -23.47 -21.88
CA GLN A 192 2.81 -24.66 -22.28
C GLN A 192 1.29 -24.45 -22.22
N SER A 193 0.79 -23.62 -21.29
CA SER A 193 -0.65 -23.33 -21.18
C SER A 193 -1.22 -22.53 -22.36
N THR A 194 -0.37 -21.82 -23.12
CA THR A 194 -0.76 -20.99 -24.24
C THR A 194 -0.35 -21.57 -25.61
N SER A 195 0.41 -22.66 -25.65
CA SER A 195 0.84 -23.30 -26.92
C SER A 195 -0.34 -23.78 -27.77
N LYS A 196 -1.43 -24.17 -27.17
CA LYS A 196 -2.68 -24.57 -27.85
C LYS A 196 -3.25 -23.52 -28.82
N TYR A 197 -2.95 -22.23 -28.62
CA TYR A 197 -3.42 -21.18 -29.53
C TYR A 197 -2.74 -21.24 -30.89
N VAL A 198 -1.53 -21.78 -30.98
CA VAL A 198 -0.80 -21.94 -32.24
C VAL A 198 -1.46 -22.98 -33.15
N GLU A 199 -2.15 -23.96 -32.56
CA GLU A 199 -2.87 -25.01 -33.34
C GLU A 199 -3.92 -24.41 -34.27
N SER A 200 -4.56 -23.27 -33.88
CA SER A 200 -5.57 -22.61 -34.70
C SER A 200 -5.06 -22.00 -36.01
N VAL A 201 -3.74 -21.81 -36.11
CA VAL A 201 -3.08 -21.22 -37.29
C VAL A 201 -2.04 -22.17 -37.92
N SER A 202 -2.06 -23.45 -37.50
CA SER A 202 -1.11 -24.46 -37.96
C SER A 202 -1.13 -24.67 -39.48
N ASP A 203 -2.29 -24.65 -40.10
CA ASP A 203 -2.45 -24.82 -41.55
C ASP A 203 -1.82 -23.67 -42.34
N ALA A 204 -1.98 -22.43 -41.85
CA ALA A 204 -1.34 -21.25 -42.45
C ALA A 204 0.20 -21.33 -42.33
N ILE A 205 0.70 -21.70 -41.13
CA ILE A 205 2.14 -21.86 -40.91
C ILE A 205 2.71 -22.93 -41.84
N LYS A 206 2.01 -24.08 -41.95
CA LYS A 206 2.41 -25.19 -42.82
C LYS A 206 2.53 -24.74 -44.27
N GLU A 207 1.46 -24.14 -44.81
CA GLU A 207 1.41 -23.69 -46.20
C GLU A 207 2.56 -22.74 -46.55
N VAL A 208 2.80 -21.75 -45.66
CA VAL A 208 3.87 -20.75 -45.89
C VAL A 208 5.26 -21.40 -45.75
N CYS A 209 5.48 -22.24 -44.74
CA CYS A 209 6.77 -22.93 -44.58
C CYS A 209 7.10 -23.84 -45.79
N GLU A 210 6.10 -24.57 -46.32
CA GLU A 210 6.29 -25.42 -47.51
C GLU A 210 6.68 -24.62 -48.75
N LYS A 211 6.03 -23.50 -49.00
CA LYS A 211 6.26 -22.64 -50.18
C LYS A 211 7.53 -21.78 -50.10
N THR A 212 7.94 -21.39 -48.88
CA THR A 212 9.10 -20.50 -48.67
C THR A 212 10.37 -21.27 -48.28
N ASN A 213 10.30 -22.59 -48.12
CA ASN A 213 11.32 -23.42 -47.48
C ASN A 213 11.68 -22.88 -46.08
N GLY A 214 10.66 -22.36 -45.37
CA GLY A 214 10.78 -21.73 -44.06
C GLY A 214 10.67 -22.74 -42.92
N LYS A 215 10.81 -22.24 -41.67
CA LYS A 215 10.62 -23.02 -40.45
C LYS A 215 9.81 -22.24 -39.42
N PHE A 216 9.24 -22.99 -38.48
CA PHE A 216 8.54 -22.44 -37.34
C PHE A 216 9.33 -22.69 -36.03
N LEU A 217 9.66 -21.61 -35.32
CA LEU A 217 10.40 -21.67 -34.06
C LEU A 217 9.43 -21.47 -32.88
N MET A 218 9.42 -22.40 -31.95
CA MET A 218 8.69 -22.29 -30.67
C MET A 218 9.67 -22.13 -29.52
N ILE A 219 9.50 -21.06 -28.71
CA ILE A 219 10.34 -20.77 -27.55
C ILE A 219 9.53 -20.96 -26.28
N GLY A 220 10.02 -21.81 -25.36
CA GLY A 220 9.48 -22.02 -24.02
C GLY A 220 8.30 -22.97 -23.91
N ALA A 221 7.80 -23.51 -25.01
CA ALA A 221 6.78 -24.57 -25.00
C ALA A 221 6.82 -25.43 -26.25
N ARG A 222 6.20 -26.59 -26.18
CA ARG A 222 6.10 -27.55 -27.27
C ARG A 222 4.65 -27.78 -27.67
N ALA A 223 4.37 -27.80 -28.95
CA ALA A 223 3.10 -28.24 -29.51
C ALA A 223 3.37 -29.17 -30.72
N THR A 224 2.51 -30.14 -30.90
CA THR A 224 2.57 -30.99 -32.09
C THR A 224 1.75 -30.35 -33.20
N LEU A 225 2.42 -29.90 -34.26
CA LEU A 225 1.79 -29.28 -35.44
C LEU A 225 2.06 -30.17 -36.66
N PRO A 226 1.09 -30.98 -37.08
CA PRO A 226 1.28 -31.94 -38.15
C PRO A 226 1.70 -31.28 -39.47
N GLY A 227 2.84 -31.70 -40.03
CA GLY A 227 3.36 -31.21 -41.30
C GLY A 227 4.06 -29.84 -41.24
N VAL A 228 4.19 -29.22 -40.06
CA VAL A 228 4.96 -27.99 -39.88
C VAL A 228 6.40 -28.34 -39.50
N PRO A 229 7.44 -27.75 -40.12
CA PRO A 229 8.84 -27.91 -39.72
C PRO A 229 9.11 -27.10 -38.44
N VAL A 230 8.83 -27.70 -37.28
CA VAL A 230 8.94 -27.04 -35.97
C VAL A 230 10.30 -27.27 -35.34
N GLU A 231 10.94 -26.20 -34.92
CA GLU A 231 12.12 -26.19 -34.04
C GLU A 231 11.70 -25.72 -32.63
N PHE A 232 12.20 -26.37 -31.58
CA PHE A 232 11.89 -26.05 -30.18
C PHE A 232 13.13 -25.55 -29.46
N ILE A 233 13.02 -24.41 -28.79
CA ILE A 233 14.05 -23.87 -27.91
C ILE A 233 13.49 -23.70 -26.52
N GLU A 234 14.25 -24.12 -25.51
CA GLU A 234 13.91 -23.82 -24.12
C GLU A 234 14.06 -22.32 -23.87
N TRP A 235 13.15 -21.78 -23.09
CA TRP A 235 13.19 -20.36 -22.75
C TRP A 235 14.33 -20.05 -21.78
N SER A 236 15.08 -18.99 -22.08
CA SER A 236 16.11 -18.40 -21.23
C SER A 236 15.96 -16.88 -21.23
N GLU A 237 15.99 -16.25 -20.06
CA GLU A 237 15.91 -14.79 -19.94
C GLU A 237 17.08 -14.11 -20.67
N VAL A 238 18.24 -14.74 -20.72
CA VAL A 238 19.46 -14.21 -21.37
C VAL A 238 19.37 -14.27 -22.88
N ASP A 239 18.78 -15.33 -23.43
CA ASP A 239 18.82 -15.63 -24.86
C ASP A 239 17.54 -15.25 -25.61
N GLU A 240 16.43 -14.97 -24.90
CA GLU A 240 15.13 -14.73 -25.56
C GLU A 240 15.21 -13.61 -26.61
N ILE A 241 15.88 -12.50 -26.31
CA ILE A 241 15.99 -11.35 -27.22
C ILE A 241 16.78 -11.74 -28.46
N ARG A 242 17.89 -12.47 -28.31
CA ARG A 242 18.73 -12.93 -29.42
C ARG A 242 17.95 -13.84 -30.34
N HIS A 243 17.20 -14.82 -29.78
CA HIS A 243 16.38 -15.72 -30.57
C HIS A 243 15.25 -15.00 -31.30
N LEU A 244 14.58 -14.03 -30.66
CA LEU A 244 13.56 -13.22 -31.33
C LEU A 244 14.14 -12.43 -32.48
N LYS A 245 15.25 -11.73 -32.27
CA LYS A 245 15.92 -10.91 -33.31
C LYS A 245 16.42 -11.70 -34.51
N SER A 246 16.73 -12.99 -34.33
CA SER A 246 17.14 -13.87 -35.45
C SER A 246 15.97 -14.29 -36.34
N CYS A 247 14.72 -14.10 -35.92
CA CYS A 247 13.53 -14.50 -36.65
C CYS A 247 13.03 -13.41 -37.61
N HIS A 248 12.14 -13.79 -38.53
CA HIS A 248 11.60 -12.89 -39.55
C HIS A 248 10.25 -12.31 -39.20
N VAL A 249 9.40 -13.07 -38.48
CA VAL A 249 8.06 -12.62 -38.08
C VAL A 249 7.64 -13.30 -36.78
N GLY A 250 7.07 -12.52 -35.86
CA GLY A 250 6.45 -13.02 -34.63
C GLY A 250 4.94 -13.17 -34.79
N ILE A 251 4.37 -14.23 -34.22
CA ILE A 251 2.92 -14.47 -34.27
C ILE A 251 2.28 -14.53 -32.90
N MET A 252 1.05 -13.96 -32.80
CA MET A 252 0.23 -14.03 -31.58
C MET A 252 -1.22 -14.42 -31.89
N PRO A 253 -1.50 -15.69 -32.21
CA PRO A 253 -2.87 -16.17 -32.38
C PRO A 253 -3.60 -16.23 -31.03
N LEU A 254 -4.85 -15.75 -31.01
CA LEU A 254 -5.73 -15.83 -29.84
C LEU A 254 -7.18 -16.04 -30.29
N PRO A 255 -7.95 -16.92 -29.61
CA PRO A 255 -9.39 -16.98 -29.80
C PRO A 255 -10.04 -15.77 -29.13
N ASP A 256 -11.15 -15.28 -29.70
CA ASP A 256 -11.89 -14.16 -29.12
C ASP A 256 -12.83 -14.65 -28.00
N GLN A 257 -12.28 -14.79 -26.79
CA GLN A 257 -12.99 -15.19 -25.58
C GLN A 257 -12.72 -14.19 -24.45
N HIS A 258 -13.57 -14.19 -23.43
CA HIS A 258 -13.49 -13.23 -22.33
C HIS A 258 -12.13 -13.20 -21.61
N TRP A 259 -11.51 -14.37 -21.40
CA TRP A 259 -10.18 -14.44 -20.79
C TRP A 259 -9.10 -13.83 -21.68
N GLU A 260 -9.13 -14.14 -22.99
CA GLU A 260 -8.13 -13.68 -23.95
C GLU A 260 -8.25 -12.20 -24.26
N ARG A 261 -9.45 -11.62 -24.21
CA ARG A 261 -9.67 -10.15 -24.29
C ARG A 261 -8.96 -9.38 -23.16
N GLY A 262 -8.74 -10.03 -22.03
CA GLY A 262 -8.02 -9.43 -20.89
C GLY A 262 -6.48 -9.51 -20.97
N LYS A 263 -5.90 -10.08 -22.03
CA LYS A 263 -4.46 -10.16 -22.19
C LYS A 263 -3.85 -8.82 -22.61
N CYS A 264 -2.61 -8.55 -22.14
CA CYS A 264 -1.92 -7.27 -22.37
C CYS A 264 -1.05 -7.23 -23.63
N GLY A 265 -1.22 -8.15 -24.57
CA GLY A 265 -0.49 -8.12 -25.85
C GLY A 265 1.03 -8.28 -25.74
N PHE A 266 1.55 -8.83 -24.65
CA PHE A 266 2.96 -8.78 -24.32
C PHE A 266 3.88 -9.39 -25.38
N LYS A 267 3.48 -10.47 -26.07
CA LYS A 267 4.25 -11.06 -27.17
C LYS A 267 4.44 -10.07 -28.31
N ILE A 268 3.39 -9.30 -28.67
CA ILE A 268 3.47 -8.25 -29.70
C ILE A 268 4.54 -7.23 -29.30
N ILE A 269 4.51 -6.81 -28.03
CA ILE A 269 5.47 -5.84 -27.48
C ILE A 269 6.91 -6.39 -27.58
N GLN A 270 7.13 -7.67 -27.25
CA GLN A 270 8.44 -8.31 -27.37
C GLN A 270 8.94 -8.38 -28.82
N TYR A 271 8.05 -8.74 -29.76
CA TYR A 271 8.40 -8.82 -31.19
C TYR A 271 8.76 -7.46 -31.76
N MET A 272 7.91 -6.46 -31.53
CA MET A 272 8.18 -5.09 -31.97
C MET A 272 9.44 -4.51 -31.35
N ALA A 273 9.69 -4.76 -30.05
CA ALA A 273 10.95 -4.36 -29.40
C ALA A 273 12.18 -5.06 -30.01
N SER A 274 12.00 -6.28 -30.50
CA SER A 274 13.05 -7.04 -31.21
C SER A 274 13.24 -6.57 -32.65
N LYS A 275 12.51 -5.59 -33.12
CA LYS A 275 12.52 -5.08 -34.51
C LYS A 275 12.21 -6.20 -35.51
N ILE A 276 11.15 -7.00 -35.23
CA ILE A 276 10.61 -7.98 -36.18
C ILE A 276 9.12 -7.70 -36.40
N PRO A 277 8.62 -7.87 -37.63
CA PRO A 277 7.21 -7.75 -37.95
C PRO A 277 6.35 -8.66 -37.08
N VAL A 278 5.13 -8.27 -36.80
CA VAL A 278 4.20 -9.03 -36.00
C VAL A 278 2.87 -9.24 -36.73
N ILE A 279 2.32 -10.46 -36.57
CA ILE A 279 0.97 -10.79 -37.00
C ILE A 279 0.20 -11.32 -35.78
N ALA A 280 -0.99 -10.78 -35.50
CA ALA A 280 -1.77 -11.20 -34.34
C ALA A 280 -3.26 -11.31 -34.67
N SER A 281 -3.99 -12.07 -33.86
CA SER A 281 -5.46 -12.03 -33.89
C SER A 281 -5.97 -10.68 -33.35
N PRO A 282 -7.05 -10.09 -33.93
CA PRO A 282 -7.64 -8.81 -33.51
C PRO A 282 -8.46 -8.95 -32.22
N VAL A 283 -7.82 -9.43 -31.14
CA VAL A 283 -8.47 -9.74 -29.86
C VAL A 283 -7.94 -8.83 -28.76
N GLY A 284 -8.86 -8.16 -28.06
CA GLY A 284 -8.52 -7.29 -26.94
C GLY A 284 -7.56 -6.18 -27.33
N VAL A 285 -6.49 -5.99 -26.56
CA VAL A 285 -5.50 -4.93 -26.76
C VAL A 285 -4.66 -5.08 -28.06
N ASN A 286 -4.64 -6.25 -28.69
CA ASN A 286 -3.89 -6.47 -29.92
C ASN A 286 -4.27 -5.46 -31.01
N SER A 287 -5.60 -5.18 -31.14
CA SER A 287 -6.10 -4.19 -32.10
C SER A 287 -5.77 -2.73 -31.75
N SER A 288 -5.31 -2.46 -30.54
CA SER A 288 -4.86 -1.13 -30.13
C SER A 288 -3.33 -0.96 -30.28
N ILE A 289 -2.57 -2.06 -30.17
CA ILE A 289 -1.12 -2.04 -30.34
C ILE A 289 -0.76 -2.05 -31.82
N ILE A 290 -1.49 -2.83 -32.62
CA ILE A 290 -1.23 -3.00 -34.05
C ILE A 290 -2.11 -2.04 -34.87
N ILE A 291 -1.44 -1.21 -35.68
CA ILE A 291 -2.03 -0.41 -36.74
C ILE A 291 -1.77 -1.17 -38.05
N GLU A 292 -2.83 -1.67 -38.67
CA GLU A 292 -2.78 -2.54 -39.86
C GLU A 292 -1.96 -1.96 -40.99
N GLY A 293 -0.93 -2.69 -41.45
CA GLY A 293 -0.03 -2.28 -42.53
C GLY A 293 0.98 -1.19 -42.19
N GLU A 294 0.90 -0.62 -40.99
CA GLU A 294 1.83 0.43 -40.54
C GLU A 294 2.92 -0.13 -39.61
N ASN A 295 2.53 -0.92 -38.59
CA ASN A 295 3.46 -1.48 -37.60
C ASN A 295 3.30 -2.99 -37.38
N GLY A 296 2.37 -3.64 -38.11
CA GLY A 296 2.08 -5.05 -38.05
C GLY A 296 0.80 -5.40 -38.80
N TYR A 297 0.36 -6.66 -38.70
CA TYR A 297 -0.87 -7.13 -39.35
C TYR A 297 -1.81 -7.82 -38.37
N LEU A 298 -3.10 -7.72 -38.65
CA LEU A 298 -4.17 -8.42 -37.93
C LEU A 298 -4.78 -9.50 -38.82
N ALA A 299 -4.95 -10.73 -38.30
CA ALA A 299 -5.51 -11.86 -39.05
C ALA A 299 -6.44 -12.68 -38.17
N SER A 300 -7.62 -13.02 -38.70
CA SER A 300 -8.67 -13.80 -38.05
C SER A 300 -8.86 -15.18 -38.67
N THR A 301 -8.76 -15.28 -40.01
CA THR A 301 -8.96 -16.51 -40.77
C THR A 301 -7.64 -17.10 -41.26
N VAL A 302 -7.62 -18.41 -41.55
CA VAL A 302 -6.42 -19.07 -42.09
C VAL A 302 -5.91 -18.37 -43.35
N SER A 303 -6.80 -17.95 -44.26
CA SER A 303 -6.43 -17.20 -45.47
C SER A 303 -5.75 -15.88 -45.14
N GLU A 304 -6.30 -15.09 -44.20
CA GLU A 304 -5.69 -13.82 -43.77
C GLU A 304 -4.32 -14.04 -43.14
N TRP A 305 -4.14 -15.11 -42.34
CA TRP A 305 -2.84 -15.49 -41.79
C TRP A 305 -1.81 -15.82 -42.89
N VAL A 306 -2.22 -16.59 -43.91
CA VAL A 306 -1.37 -16.89 -45.08
C VAL A 306 -0.99 -15.62 -45.81
N ASP A 307 -1.96 -14.76 -46.12
CA ASP A 307 -1.74 -13.50 -46.84
C ASP A 307 -0.77 -12.57 -46.08
N CYS A 308 -0.98 -12.41 -44.76
CA CYS A 308 -0.11 -11.57 -43.92
C CYS A 308 1.31 -12.14 -43.82
N LEU A 309 1.47 -13.47 -43.70
CA LEU A 309 2.79 -14.11 -43.69
C LEU A 309 3.52 -13.92 -45.03
N TYR A 310 2.81 -13.99 -46.16
CA TYR A 310 3.40 -13.71 -47.49
C TYR A 310 3.76 -12.22 -47.67
N LYS A 311 2.92 -11.31 -47.16
CA LYS A 311 3.29 -9.86 -47.18
C LYS A 311 4.63 -9.63 -46.47
N VAL A 312 4.81 -10.25 -45.28
CA VAL A 312 6.10 -10.13 -44.56
C VAL A 312 7.23 -10.81 -45.31
N TYR A 313 7.02 -12.04 -45.86
CA TYR A 313 8.03 -12.75 -46.64
C TYR A 313 8.52 -11.92 -47.85
N ASN A 314 7.57 -11.34 -48.58
CA ASN A 314 7.85 -10.54 -49.77
C ASN A 314 8.25 -9.09 -49.46
N LYS A 315 8.29 -8.68 -48.18
CA LYS A 315 8.58 -7.32 -47.72
C LYS A 315 7.73 -6.26 -48.45
N CYS A 316 6.39 -6.50 -48.46
CA CYS A 316 5.44 -5.65 -49.18
C CYS A 316 5.31 -4.24 -48.60
N ASP A 317 5.50 -4.08 -47.30
CA ASP A 317 5.37 -2.82 -46.57
C ASP A 317 6.71 -2.42 -45.96
N ASP A 318 7.19 -1.23 -46.32
CA ASP A 318 8.44 -0.68 -45.82
C ASP A 318 8.27 -0.19 -44.37
N ASN A 319 9.32 -0.35 -43.57
CA ASN A 319 9.42 0.19 -42.20
C ASN A 319 8.51 -0.44 -41.11
N LEU A 320 7.83 -1.56 -41.36
CA LEU A 320 7.00 -2.24 -40.31
C LEU A 320 7.78 -2.44 -38.99
N GLU A 321 9.04 -2.92 -39.10
CA GLU A 321 9.88 -3.18 -37.92
C GLU A 321 10.19 -1.90 -37.15
N MET A 322 10.52 -0.82 -37.85
CA MET A 322 10.90 0.46 -37.22
C MET A 322 9.69 1.18 -36.65
N ASN A 323 8.57 1.18 -37.33
CA ASN A 323 7.31 1.74 -36.82
C ASN A 323 6.83 0.98 -35.57
N GLY A 324 6.92 -0.37 -35.61
CA GLY A 324 6.64 -1.20 -34.45
C GLY A 324 7.55 -0.87 -33.27
N TYR A 325 8.85 -0.78 -33.49
CA TYR A 325 9.81 -0.42 -32.46
C TYR A 325 9.58 0.99 -31.89
N GLN A 326 9.30 1.98 -32.73
CA GLN A 326 8.99 3.36 -32.30
C GLN A 326 7.73 3.40 -31.43
N ASN A 327 6.69 2.63 -31.78
CA ASN A 327 5.49 2.51 -30.95
C ASN A 327 5.85 1.95 -29.57
N ILE A 328 6.74 0.95 -29.48
CA ILE A 328 7.18 0.41 -28.20
C ILE A 328 7.96 1.44 -27.37
N VAL A 329 8.90 2.12 -27.95
CA VAL A 329 9.68 3.18 -27.25
C VAL A 329 8.76 4.25 -26.68
N SER A 330 7.76 4.70 -27.45
CA SER A 330 6.87 5.79 -27.08
C SER A 330 5.79 5.41 -26.07
N ASN A 331 5.29 4.14 -26.08
CA ASN A 331 4.09 3.78 -25.33
C ASN A 331 4.27 2.55 -24.42
N TYR A 332 5.24 1.68 -24.70
CA TYR A 332 5.39 0.38 -24.03
C TYR A 332 6.81 0.13 -23.50
N SER A 333 7.58 1.19 -23.29
CA SER A 333 8.91 1.11 -22.68
C SER A 333 8.88 1.33 -21.18
N LEU A 334 9.85 0.71 -20.50
CA LEU A 334 10.05 0.91 -19.06
C LEU A 334 10.31 2.38 -18.72
N SER A 335 11.10 3.07 -19.55
CA SER A 335 11.42 4.50 -19.39
C SER A 335 10.17 5.40 -19.48
N HIS A 336 9.22 5.05 -20.34
CA HIS A 336 7.96 5.79 -20.49
C HIS A 336 7.04 5.62 -19.27
N THR A 337 6.92 4.40 -18.72
CA THR A 337 5.95 4.12 -17.67
C THR A 337 6.47 4.29 -16.24
N SER A 338 7.79 4.23 -16.04
CA SER A 338 8.41 4.35 -14.71
C SER A 338 8.07 5.64 -13.95
N PRO A 339 8.05 6.83 -14.59
CA PRO A 339 7.63 8.06 -13.93
C PRO A 339 6.18 7.98 -13.41
N THR A 340 5.28 7.41 -14.20
CA THR A 340 3.87 7.27 -13.84
C THR A 340 3.67 6.32 -12.65
N ILE A 341 4.37 5.19 -12.62
CA ILE A 341 4.36 4.29 -11.46
C ILE A 341 4.91 5.00 -10.22
N LEU A 342 6.05 5.66 -10.33
CA LEU A 342 6.67 6.39 -9.23
C LEU A 342 5.74 7.45 -8.66
N GLU A 343 5.12 8.27 -9.49
CA GLU A 343 4.16 9.30 -9.07
C GLU A 343 2.96 8.67 -8.36
N THR A 344 2.41 7.58 -8.93
CA THR A 344 1.29 6.85 -8.35
C THR A 344 1.62 6.33 -6.96
N LEU A 345 2.78 5.69 -6.78
CA LEU A 345 3.20 5.17 -5.48
C LEU A 345 3.51 6.30 -4.49
N ARG A 346 4.16 7.37 -4.94
CA ARG A 346 4.47 8.54 -4.09
C ARG A 346 3.24 9.21 -3.52
N ARG A 347 2.12 9.24 -4.23
CA ARG A 347 0.84 9.77 -3.71
C ARG A 347 0.42 9.10 -2.41
N TYR A 348 0.69 7.82 -2.24
CA TYR A 348 0.30 7.04 -1.06
C TYR A 348 1.42 6.89 -0.05
N ILE A 349 2.66 6.92 -0.48
CA ILE A 349 3.84 6.89 0.39
C ILE A 349 4.01 8.23 1.12
N TYR A 350 3.80 9.36 0.41
CA TYR A 350 3.94 10.72 0.94
C TYR A 350 2.59 11.43 1.11
N GLN A 351 1.51 10.66 1.35
CA GLN A 351 0.25 11.28 1.77
C GLN A 351 0.50 12.08 3.05
N GLU A 352 -0.22 13.20 3.18
CA GLU A 352 -0.34 13.90 4.46
C GLU A 352 -0.58 12.86 5.55
N ASN A 353 0.24 12.85 6.57
CA ASN A 353 0.16 11.91 7.69
C ASN A 353 -1.08 12.21 8.57
N ILE A 354 -2.21 12.37 7.90
CA ILE A 354 -3.50 12.75 8.47
C ILE A 354 -4.56 11.74 8.03
N ASP A 355 -5.16 11.04 8.97
CA ASP A 355 -6.43 10.33 8.73
C ASP A 355 -7.59 11.34 8.85
N LYS A 356 -8.13 11.80 7.72
CA LYS A 356 -9.23 12.78 7.69
C LYS A 356 -10.41 12.36 8.55
N LYS A 357 -10.72 11.06 8.59
CA LYS A 357 -11.82 10.56 9.41
C LYS A 357 -11.52 10.62 10.90
N VAL A 358 -10.27 10.46 11.29
CA VAL A 358 -9.81 10.68 12.68
C VAL A 358 -9.94 12.16 13.04
N VAL A 359 -9.55 13.06 12.15
CA VAL A 359 -9.69 14.51 12.35
C VAL A 359 -11.16 14.91 12.50
N ASP A 360 -12.04 14.37 11.64
CA ASP A 360 -13.49 14.63 11.70
C ASP A 360 -14.10 14.07 13.00
N ASP A 361 -13.68 12.88 13.43
CA ASP A 361 -14.14 12.25 14.67
C ASP A 361 -13.74 13.08 15.90
N PHE A 362 -12.50 13.57 15.96
CA PHE A 362 -12.04 14.48 17.02
C PHE A 362 -12.71 15.86 16.92
N GLY A 363 -12.90 16.41 15.71
CA GLY A 363 -13.67 17.64 15.51
C GLY A 363 -15.08 17.54 16.10
N PHE A 364 -15.76 16.41 15.87
CA PHE A 364 -17.06 16.13 16.48
C PHE A 364 -16.97 16.01 18.01
N GLU A 365 -15.99 15.27 18.55
CA GLU A 365 -15.77 15.12 19.98
C GLU A 365 -15.61 16.48 20.67
N TRP A 366 -14.73 17.33 20.14
CA TRP A 366 -14.49 18.67 20.67
C TRP A 366 -15.70 19.61 20.57
N SER A 367 -16.63 19.35 19.65
CA SER A 367 -17.90 20.09 19.55
C SER A 367 -18.92 19.67 20.61
N VAL A 368 -18.84 18.44 21.12
CA VAL A 368 -19.79 17.85 22.09
C VAL A 368 -19.30 18.00 23.52
N PHE A 369 -17.96 17.90 23.74
CA PHE A 369 -17.38 17.96 25.07
C PHE A 369 -16.66 19.29 25.32
N ASP A 370 -17.27 20.14 26.17
CA ASP A 370 -16.57 21.30 26.74
C ASP A 370 -15.91 20.94 28.07
N ASN A 371 -14.67 20.46 27.99
CA ASN A 371 -13.90 20.03 29.16
C ASN A 371 -13.69 21.15 30.22
N GLU A 372 -13.84 22.43 29.85
CA GLU A 372 -13.63 23.56 30.77
C GLU A 372 -14.89 23.91 31.58
N ALA A 373 -16.07 23.58 31.07
CA ALA A 373 -17.32 23.84 31.79
C ALA A 373 -17.53 22.90 32.98
N GLU A 374 -16.93 21.67 32.95
CA GLU A 374 -17.16 20.65 33.97
C GLU A 374 -15.94 20.32 34.86
N LEU A 375 -14.73 20.74 34.48
CA LEU A 375 -13.52 20.57 35.30
C LEU A 375 -13.07 21.92 35.88
N SER A 376 -12.79 21.93 37.18
CA SER A 376 -12.21 23.12 37.79
C SER A 376 -10.81 23.40 37.25
N ASN A 377 -10.41 24.69 37.21
CA ASN A 377 -9.05 25.07 36.82
C ASN A 377 -7.97 24.41 37.68
N ALA A 378 -8.26 24.08 38.93
CA ALA A 378 -7.37 23.36 39.83
C ALA A 378 -7.14 21.92 39.36
N SER A 379 -8.21 21.21 38.99
CA SER A 379 -8.13 19.81 38.49
C SER A 379 -7.40 19.73 37.15
N LEU A 380 -7.61 20.70 36.26
CA LEU A 380 -6.90 20.75 34.98
C LEU A 380 -5.41 21.08 35.17
N LYS A 381 -5.07 21.93 36.16
CA LYS A 381 -3.68 22.23 36.50
C LYS A 381 -2.95 21.00 37.05
N GLU A 382 -3.60 20.20 37.90
CA GLU A 382 -3.06 18.97 38.44
C GLU A 382 -2.71 17.97 37.30
N ILE A 383 -3.64 17.78 36.33
CA ILE A 383 -3.40 16.92 35.17
C ILE A 383 -2.26 17.49 34.30
N TRP A 384 -2.20 18.81 34.09
CA TRP A 384 -1.10 19.42 33.36
C TRP A 384 0.26 19.18 34.07
N GLU A 385 0.32 19.28 35.39
CA GLU A 385 1.51 18.99 36.20
C GLU A 385 1.93 17.53 36.09
N ASP A 386 0.99 16.60 35.92
CA ASP A 386 1.29 15.17 35.69
C ASP A 386 1.97 14.90 34.34
N TYR A 387 1.67 15.70 33.30
CA TYR A 387 2.40 15.61 32.04
C TYR A 387 3.74 16.33 32.05
N PHE A 388 3.78 17.55 32.62
CA PHE A 388 4.92 18.44 32.50
C PHE A 388 5.96 18.31 33.60
N HIS A 389 5.80 17.42 34.60
CA HIS A 389 6.77 17.30 35.72
C HIS A 389 8.18 16.87 35.28
N ILE A 390 8.31 16.17 34.13
CA ILE A 390 9.62 15.78 33.56
C ILE A 390 10.15 16.81 32.56
N PHE A 391 9.38 17.88 32.25
CA PHE A 391 9.76 18.87 31.27
C PHE A 391 10.84 19.81 31.82
N PRO A 392 12.00 19.98 31.15
CA PRO A 392 13.13 20.75 31.66
C PRO A 392 12.96 22.24 31.38
N TRP A 393 12.08 22.94 32.13
CA TRP A 393 11.80 24.37 31.97
C TRP A 393 13.04 25.25 32.08
N ASN A 394 14.08 24.80 32.80
CA ASN A 394 15.35 25.51 32.97
C ASN A 394 16.22 25.53 31.70
N LEU A 395 15.95 24.71 30.70
CA LEU A 395 16.64 24.71 29.40
C LEU A 395 16.11 25.78 28.45
N LEU A 396 14.95 26.35 28.73
CA LEU A 396 14.36 27.40 27.87
C LEU A 396 15.16 28.69 28.00
N PRO A 397 15.25 29.49 26.91
CA PRO A 397 15.86 30.83 26.95
C PRO A 397 15.24 31.73 28.02
N LYS A 398 16.00 32.74 28.49
CA LYS A 398 15.45 33.77 29.38
C LYS A 398 14.26 34.47 28.71
N GLY A 399 13.10 34.49 29.38
CA GLY A 399 11.83 34.96 28.82
C GLY A 399 11.00 33.85 28.12
N GLY A 400 11.42 32.57 28.19
CA GLY A 400 10.58 31.40 27.90
C GLY A 400 10.62 30.85 26.47
N GLY A 401 11.31 31.52 25.55
CA GLY A 401 11.49 30.99 24.17
C GLY A 401 10.20 30.91 23.31
N VAL A 402 10.34 30.34 22.14
CA VAL A 402 9.27 30.10 21.15
C VAL A 402 9.01 28.58 21.08
N GLY A 403 7.77 28.16 21.29
CA GLY A 403 7.43 26.73 21.27
C GLY A 403 6.18 26.39 20.49
N ALA A 404 5.88 25.09 20.41
CA ALA A 404 4.71 24.57 19.72
C ALA A 404 3.95 23.51 20.55
N ASP A 405 2.61 23.62 20.54
CA ASP A 405 1.64 22.62 20.97
C ASP A 405 1.13 21.90 19.73
N ILE A 406 1.55 20.66 19.54
CA ILE A 406 1.27 19.88 18.32
C ILE A 406 0.12 18.92 18.58
N GLY A 407 -1.00 19.12 17.87
CA GLY A 407 -2.29 18.53 18.16
C GLY A 407 -2.94 19.22 19.36
N CYS A 408 -3.01 20.54 19.32
CA CYS A 408 -3.47 21.35 20.47
C CYS A 408 -4.96 21.15 20.81
N GLY A 409 -5.76 20.59 19.91
CA GLY A 409 -7.21 20.48 20.06
C GLY A 409 -7.84 21.84 20.40
N THR A 410 -8.58 21.91 21.49
CA THR A 410 -9.21 23.16 21.97
C THR A 410 -8.26 24.07 22.77
N GLY A 411 -6.95 23.79 22.77
CA GLY A 411 -5.94 24.61 23.48
C GLY A 411 -5.89 24.39 24.99
N ARG A 412 -6.34 23.23 25.48
CA ARG A 412 -6.45 22.90 26.91
C ARG A 412 -5.17 23.17 27.71
N TRP A 413 -4.01 22.85 27.16
CA TRP A 413 -2.72 22.98 27.84
C TRP A 413 -2.06 24.34 27.63
N ALA A 414 -2.40 25.01 26.54
CA ALA A 414 -1.81 26.29 26.16
C ALA A 414 -1.99 27.37 27.23
N LYS A 415 -3.11 27.37 27.97
CA LYS A 415 -3.34 28.33 29.04
C LYS A 415 -2.34 28.25 30.21
N PHE A 416 -1.72 27.06 30.42
CA PHE A 416 -0.70 26.86 31.47
C PHE A 416 0.71 27.08 30.94
N VAL A 417 0.93 26.86 29.64
CA VAL A 417 2.23 27.01 28.98
C VAL A 417 2.47 28.45 28.54
N SER A 418 1.48 29.09 27.93
CA SER A 418 1.57 30.46 27.39
C SER A 418 2.15 31.49 28.40
N PRO A 419 1.76 31.51 29.69
CA PRO A 419 2.34 32.49 30.65
C PRO A 419 3.85 32.29 30.92
N LYS A 420 4.43 31.17 30.53
CA LYS A 420 5.83 30.79 30.78
C LYS A 420 6.73 31.04 29.58
N VAL A 421 6.17 31.42 28.42
CA VAL A 421 6.91 31.41 27.14
C VAL A 421 6.67 32.74 26.37
N LYS A 422 7.61 33.06 25.48
CA LYS A 422 7.54 34.28 24.66
C LYS A 422 6.46 34.16 23.59
N LYS A 423 6.36 33.00 22.93
CA LYS A 423 5.40 32.70 21.87
C LYS A 423 5.07 31.22 21.85
N LEU A 424 3.82 30.88 21.60
CA LEU A 424 3.38 29.49 21.47
C LEU A 424 2.55 29.34 20.19
N TYR A 425 2.99 28.45 19.31
CA TYR A 425 2.22 27.97 18.17
C TYR A 425 1.25 26.88 18.63
N LEU A 426 -0.03 27.03 18.30
CA LEU A 426 -1.07 26.02 18.50
C LEU A 426 -1.40 25.42 17.15
N ILE A 427 -1.07 24.15 16.98
CA ILE A 427 -1.12 23.45 15.68
C ILE A 427 -2.07 22.27 15.79
N ASP A 428 -3.09 22.24 14.93
CA ASP A 428 -4.04 21.12 14.84
C ASP A 428 -4.58 21.01 13.41
N PRO A 429 -4.80 19.82 12.86
CA PRO A 429 -5.38 19.65 11.52
C PRO A 429 -6.88 19.99 11.46
N SER A 430 -7.60 20.00 12.60
CA SER A 430 -9.03 20.35 12.66
C SER A 430 -9.24 21.86 12.75
N SER A 431 -9.89 22.43 11.72
CA SER A 431 -10.32 23.84 11.72
C SER A 431 -11.32 24.14 12.83
N GLU A 432 -12.16 23.17 13.18
CA GLU A 432 -13.15 23.28 14.26
C GLU A 432 -12.46 23.41 15.61
N ALA A 433 -11.46 22.56 15.90
CA ALA A 433 -10.68 22.61 17.12
C ALA A 433 -9.93 23.94 17.25
N ILE A 434 -9.27 24.39 16.19
CA ILE A 434 -8.56 25.68 16.15
C ILE A 434 -9.51 26.87 16.39
N ASN A 435 -10.71 26.86 15.84
CA ASN A 435 -11.70 27.92 16.07
C ASN A 435 -12.17 27.95 17.52
N VAL A 436 -12.39 26.79 18.15
CA VAL A 436 -12.70 26.70 19.57
C VAL A 436 -11.53 27.23 20.41
N ALA A 437 -10.29 26.83 20.11
CA ALA A 437 -9.09 27.31 20.80
C ALA A 437 -8.92 28.82 20.71
N LYS A 438 -9.09 29.41 19.52
CA LYS A 438 -9.05 30.88 19.31
C LYS A 438 -10.04 31.65 20.21
N ASN A 439 -11.27 31.13 20.28
CA ASN A 439 -12.31 31.77 21.10
C ASN A 439 -11.98 31.69 22.60
N LYS A 440 -11.58 30.51 23.07
CA LYS A 440 -11.26 30.25 24.49
C LYS A 440 -10.03 31.01 24.97
N LEU A 441 -9.02 31.13 24.14
CA LEU A 441 -7.72 31.69 24.48
C LEU A 441 -7.55 33.14 23.97
N SER A 442 -8.63 33.81 23.58
CA SER A 442 -8.63 35.18 23.01
C SER A 442 -7.98 36.25 23.88
N LYS A 443 -7.84 36.02 25.20
CA LYS A 443 -7.17 36.92 26.14
C LYS A 443 -5.65 36.79 26.20
N LEU A 444 -5.08 35.78 25.52
CA LEU A 444 -3.64 35.52 25.49
C LEU A 444 -3.06 36.08 24.18
N ASN A 445 -2.07 36.98 24.29
CA ASN A 445 -1.55 37.73 23.15
C ASN A 445 -0.31 37.11 22.48
N ASN A 446 0.21 36.03 23.04
CA ASN A 446 1.43 35.36 22.57
C ASN A 446 1.17 34.03 21.88
N LEU A 447 -0.05 33.83 21.37
CA LEU A 447 -0.47 32.61 20.66
C LEU A 447 -0.58 32.86 19.15
N GLU A 448 -0.14 31.86 18.37
CA GLU A 448 -0.37 31.81 16.93
C GLU A 448 -0.99 30.47 16.58
N PHE A 449 -2.04 30.47 15.75
CA PHE A 449 -2.86 29.31 15.45
C PHE A 449 -2.63 28.85 14.00
N LEU A 450 -2.23 27.60 13.81
CA LEU A 450 -1.94 27.00 12.51
C LEU A 450 -2.81 25.77 12.28
N ILE A 451 -3.38 25.67 11.09
CA ILE A 451 -4.13 24.47 10.66
C ILE A 451 -3.18 23.60 9.85
N ASN A 452 -2.51 22.66 10.53
CA ASN A 452 -1.51 21.76 9.94
C ASN A 452 -1.55 20.37 10.58
N GLY A 453 -1.11 19.36 9.84
CA GLY A 453 -0.74 18.06 10.40
C GLY A 453 0.59 18.10 11.15
N ALA A 454 0.85 17.09 11.97
CA ALA A 454 2.11 16.97 12.72
C ALA A 454 3.34 16.72 11.82
N ASP A 455 3.13 16.36 10.56
CA ASP A 455 4.16 16.12 9.53
C ASP A 455 4.33 17.30 8.55
N THR A 456 3.40 18.26 8.55
CA THR A 456 3.37 19.39 7.59
C THR A 456 3.43 20.74 8.31
N LEU A 457 4.29 20.86 9.31
CA LEU A 457 4.40 22.04 10.18
C LEU A 457 4.88 23.28 9.40
N SER A 458 4.04 24.32 9.31
CA SER A 458 4.32 25.59 8.63
C SER A 458 5.12 26.56 9.53
N VAL A 459 6.13 26.07 10.22
CA VAL A 459 7.13 26.86 10.96
C VAL A 459 8.51 26.59 10.38
N ASP A 460 9.42 27.55 10.48
CA ASP A 460 10.76 27.41 9.93
C ASP A 460 11.55 26.29 10.63
N ASP A 461 12.48 25.66 9.91
CA ASP A 461 13.37 24.67 10.48
C ASP A 461 14.26 25.31 11.55
N GLU A 462 14.62 24.54 12.59
CA GLU A 462 15.43 25.00 13.72
C GLU A 462 14.97 26.32 14.37
N SER A 463 13.64 26.58 14.35
CA SER A 463 13.06 27.83 14.91
C SER A 463 12.49 27.67 16.32
N LEU A 464 12.12 26.45 16.72
CA LEU A 464 11.47 26.18 18.00
C LEU A 464 12.47 25.91 19.13
N ASP A 465 12.31 26.59 20.26
CA ASP A 465 13.07 26.35 21.48
C ASP A 465 12.53 25.16 22.29
N PHE A 466 11.31 24.71 22.01
CA PHE A 466 10.69 23.51 22.55
C PHE A 466 9.45 23.11 21.76
N ALA A 467 9.02 21.85 21.91
CA ALA A 467 7.70 21.40 21.47
C ALA A 467 7.11 20.38 22.44
N TYR A 468 5.78 20.25 22.39
CA TYR A 468 5.10 19.14 23.05
C TYR A 468 3.92 18.63 22.22
N SER A 469 3.61 17.33 22.39
CA SER A 469 2.46 16.68 21.78
C SER A 469 1.89 15.64 22.73
N LEU A 470 0.70 15.90 23.25
CA LEU A 470 0.11 15.12 24.33
C LEU A 470 -1.18 14.44 23.90
N GLY A 471 -1.13 13.13 23.72
CA GLY A 471 -2.31 12.35 23.35
C GLY A 471 -2.70 12.42 21.86
N VAL A 472 -1.73 12.64 20.94
CA VAL A 472 -1.98 12.94 19.53
C VAL A 472 -1.28 11.98 18.57
N LEU A 473 0.04 11.83 18.69
CA LEU A 473 0.84 11.16 17.66
C LEU A 473 0.59 9.65 17.55
N HIS A 474 -0.16 9.05 18.42
CA HIS A 474 -0.64 7.67 18.31
C HIS A 474 -1.94 7.54 17.50
N HIS A 475 -2.51 8.66 17.07
CA HIS A 475 -3.66 8.75 16.17
C HIS A 475 -3.29 9.17 14.75
N VAL A 476 -2.01 9.38 14.45
CA VAL A 476 -1.53 9.64 13.08
C VAL A 476 -1.13 8.34 12.39
N PRO A 477 -1.27 8.22 11.05
CA PRO A 477 -0.91 7.01 10.33
C PRO A 477 0.56 6.58 10.53
N ASN A 478 1.50 7.51 10.49
CA ASN A 478 2.93 7.25 10.68
C ASN A 478 3.51 8.17 11.77
N THR A 479 3.60 7.65 12.99
CA THR A 479 4.14 8.37 14.14
C THR A 479 5.60 8.79 13.96
N ASN A 480 6.43 7.96 13.30
CA ASN A 480 7.84 8.29 13.06
C ASN A 480 8.01 9.47 12.11
N GLN A 481 7.20 9.58 11.07
CA GLN A 481 7.20 10.73 10.15
C GLN A 481 6.88 12.03 10.88
N SER A 482 5.90 12.02 11.79
CA SER A 482 5.59 13.17 12.64
C SER A 482 6.77 13.54 13.55
N PHE A 483 7.44 12.55 14.17
CA PHE A 483 8.65 12.80 14.96
C PHE A 483 9.76 13.45 14.13
N GLN A 484 9.99 12.98 12.89
CA GLN A 484 10.98 13.56 11.97
C GLN A 484 10.67 15.02 11.67
N SER A 485 9.41 15.33 11.32
CA SER A 485 8.97 16.70 11.03
C SER A 485 9.16 17.61 12.24
N ILE A 486 8.74 17.18 13.43
CA ILE A 486 8.92 17.93 14.67
C ILE A 486 10.41 18.16 14.97
N ALA A 487 11.22 17.12 14.80
CA ALA A 487 12.68 17.20 15.06
C ALA A 487 13.39 18.22 14.16
N LEU A 488 12.96 18.36 12.90
CA LEU A 488 13.50 19.39 11.97
C LEU A 488 13.21 20.81 12.43
N LYS A 489 12.07 21.05 13.09
CA LYS A 489 11.65 22.37 13.55
C LYS A 489 12.33 22.80 14.87
N LEU A 490 12.85 21.84 15.62
CA LEU A 490 13.49 22.08 16.91
C LEU A 490 14.95 22.50 16.74
N LYS A 491 15.36 23.51 17.48
CA LYS A 491 16.77 23.89 17.63
C LYS A 491 17.58 22.80 18.35
N LYS A 492 18.90 22.80 18.16
CA LYS A 492 19.79 21.97 18.97
C LYS A 492 19.66 22.32 20.46
N GLY A 493 19.60 21.31 21.31
CA GLY A 493 19.36 21.45 22.73
C GLY A 493 17.89 21.65 23.13
N ALA A 494 16.98 21.76 22.18
CA ALA A 494 15.55 21.97 22.46
C ALA A 494 14.87 20.69 22.98
N PRO A 495 14.03 20.77 24.04
CA PRO A 495 13.27 19.63 24.54
C PRO A 495 12.02 19.36 23.70
N LEU A 496 11.71 18.08 23.51
CA LEU A 496 10.43 17.57 23.01
C LEU A 496 9.77 16.72 24.09
N LEU A 497 8.55 17.10 24.50
CA LEU A 497 7.72 16.31 25.41
C LEU A 497 6.61 15.62 24.61
N VAL A 498 6.48 14.30 24.78
CA VAL A 498 5.39 13.54 24.15
C VAL A 498 4.67 12.67 25.15
N TYR A 499 3.37 12.45 24.92
CA TYR A 499 2.59 11.41 25.54
C TYR A 499 1.96 10.54 24.46
N LEU A 500 2.32 9.26 24.48
CA LEU A 500 1.78 8.23 23.58
C LEU A 500 1.07 7.15 24.40
N TYR A 501 -0.01 6.59 23.86
CA TYR A 501 -0.71 5.51 24.54
C TYR A 501 0.21 4.29 24.69
N TYR A 502 0.34 3.78 25.91
CA TYR A 502 1.24 2.70 26.26
C TYR A 502 0.64 1.31 25.98
N SER A 503 1.52 0.34 25.66
CA SER A 503 1.14 -1.02 25.30
C SER A 503 0.97 -1.96 26.50
N PHE A 504 0.81 -1.42 27.72
CA PHE A 504 0.73 -2.17 29.00
C PHE A 504 1.98 -3.02 29.28
N ASP A 505 3.15 -2.56 28.84
CA ASP A 505 4.43 -3.26 29.04
C ASP A 505 4.89 -3.26 30.50
N ASN A 506 4.40 -2.34 31.33
CA ASN A 506 4.60 -2.28 32.78
C ASN A 506 3.44 -2.89 33.61
N LYS A 507 2.46 -3.55 32.97
CA LYS A 507 1.31 -4.18 33.64
C LYS A 507 1.33 -5.71 33.43
N PRO A 508 0.64 -6.50 34.28
CA PRO A 508 0.46 -7.93 34.06
C PRO A 508 -0.12 -8.27 32.68
N THR A 509 0.27 -9.41 32.13
CA THR A 509 -0.07 -9.84 30.76
C THR A 509 -1.56 -9.86 30.44
N PHE A 510 -2.42 -10.14 31.44
CA PHE A 510 -3.87 -10.15 31.23
C PHE A 510 -4.44 -8.79 30.80
N HIS A 511 -3.82 -7.67 31.17
CA HIS A 511 -4.20 -6.33 30.69
C HIS A 511 -4.06 -6.20 29.18
N ARG A 512 -3.03 -6.81 28.59
CA ARG A 512 -2.84 -6.85 27.14
C ARG A 512 -3.94 -7.67 26.44
N TYR A 513 -4.38 -8.78 27.05
CA TYR A 513 -5.49 -9.57 26.50
C TYR A 513 -6.82 -8.84 26.60
N LEU A 514 -7.12 -8.19 27.72
CA LEU A 514 -8.31 -7.35 27.87
C LEU A 514 -8.32 -6.21 26.85
N TRP A 515 -7.17 -5.58 26.66
CA TRP A 515 -7.04 -4.53 25.66
C TRP A 515 -7.27 -5.06 24.24
N LYS A 516 -6.67 -6.18 23.85
CA LYS A 516 -6.91 -6.79 22.52
C LYS A 516 -8.37 -7.13 22.28
N LEU A 517 -9.07 -7.65 23.29
CA LEU A 517 -10.49 -7.93 23.20
C LEU A 517 -11.32 -6.65 23.04
N SER A 518 -11.00 -5.62 23.82
CA SER A 518 -11.68 -4.32 23.70
C SER A 518 -11.35 -3.60 22.39
N ASP A 519 -10.19 -3.88 21.77
CA ASP A 519 -9.79 -3.35 20.46
C ASP A 519 -10.66 -3.89 19.32
N LEU A 520 -11.12 -5.13 19.42
CA LEU A 520 -12.10 -5.68 18.47
C LEU A 520 -13.44 -4.93 18.54
N LEU A 521 -13.92 -4.61 19.76
CA LEU A 521 -15.12 -3.80 19.94
C LEU A 521 -14.91 -2.37 19.41
N ARG A 522 -13.76 -1.79 19.68
CA ARG A 522 -13.38 -0.46 19.16
C ARG A 522 -13.43 -0.41 17.63
N LEU A 523 -12.86 -1.39 16.93
CA LEU A 523 -12.89 -1.45 15.47
C LEU A 523 -14.32 -1.47 14.91
N PHE A 524 -15.22 -2.18 15.57
CA PHE A 524 -16.64 -2.19 15.21
C PHE A 524 -17.30 -0.84 15.49
N ILE A 525 -17.16 -0.30 16.71
CA ILE A 525 -17.84 0.94 17.13
C ILE A 525 -17.32 2.12 16.32
N SER A 526 -16.00 2.23 16.11
CA SER A 526 -15.38 3.32 15.34
C SER A 526 -15.79 3.36 13.87
N SER A 527 -16.33 2.27 13.32
CA SER A 527 -16.87 2.22 11.96
C SER A 527 -18.28 2.80 11.83
N LEU A 528 -18.98 3.01 12.94
CA LEU A 528 -20.35 3.53 12.97
C LEU A 528 -20.38 5.04 12.71
N PRO A 529 -21.54 5.61 12.30
CA PRO A 529 -21.75 7.04 12.26
C PRO A 529 -21.58 7.71 13.64
N SER A 530 -21.27 9.00 13.69
CA SER A 530 -20.90 9.71 14.93
C SER A 530 -21.96 9.63 16.06
N LYS A 531 -23.26 9.71 15.73
CA LYS A 531 -24.33 9.62 16.75
C LYS A 531 -24.43 8.25 17.43
N PRO A 532 -24.59 7.11 16.70
CA PRO A 532 -24.55 5.77 17.31
C PRO A 532 -23.25 5.50 18.08
N LYS A 533 -22.10 5.90 17.52
CA LYS A 533 -20.79 5.81 18.13
C LYS A 533 -20.77 6.49 19.51
N TYR A 534 -21.25 7.72 19.58
CA TYR A 534 -21.38 8.47 20.82
C TYR A 534 -22.22 7.74 21.88
N TYR A 535 -23.46 7.32 21.55
CA TYR A 535 -24.33 6.68 22.52
C TYR A 535 -23.79 5.33 23.02
N ILE A 536 -23.18 4.54 22.15
CA ILE A 536 -22.56 3.26 22.55
C ILE A 536 -21.37 3.51 23.48
N SER A 537 -20.50 4.48 23.16
CA SER A 537 -19.37 4.84 24.02
C SER A 537 -19.86 5.35 25.41
N GLN A 538 -20.95 6.11 25.46
CA GLN A 538 -21.55 6.53 26.72
C GLN A 538 -22.11 5.35 27.52
N ALA A 539 -22.76 4.39 26.86
CA ALA A 539 -23.23 3.17 27.50
C ALA A 539 -22.06 2.34 28.09
N ILE A 540 -20.94 2.26 27.39
CA ILE A 540 -19.72 1.61 27.88
C ILE A 540 -19.17 2.35 29.11
N ALA A 541 -19.16 3.68 29.12
CA ALA A 541 -18.74 4.46 30.27
C ALA A 541 -19.61 4.18 31.51
N ILE A 542 -20.94 4.08 31.33
CA ILE A 542 -21.92 3.80 32.41
C ILE A 542 -21.82 2.35 32.89
N LEU A 543 -21.81 1.38 31.98
CA LEU A 543 -21.99 -0.04 32.32
C LEU A 543 -20.66 -0.76 32.62
N VAL A 544 -19.53 -0.22 32.14
CA VAL A 544 -18.21 -0.86 32.28
C VAL A 544 -17.25 0.02 33.08
N TYR A 545 -16.97 1.25 32.63
CA TYR A 545 -15.95 2.08 33.26
C TYR A 545 -16.31 2.46 34.69
N TRP A 546 -17.50 3.01 34.88
CA TRP A 546 -17.92 3.52 36.18
C TRP A 546 -17.99 2.41 37.24
N PRO A 547 -18.67 1.24 37.04
CA PRO A 547 -18.75 0.21 38.08
C PRO A 547 -17.40 -0.40 38.43
N ILE A 548 -16.57 -0.72 37.41
CA ILE A 548 -15.25 -1.33 37.63
C ILE A 548 -14.31 -0.36 38.37
N ALA A 549 -14.28 0.91 37.98
CA ALA A 549 -13.46 1.92 38.64
C ALA A 549 -13.88 2.15 40.10
N ARG A 550 -15.20 2.23 40.38
CA ARG A 550 -15.73 2.42 41.75
C ARG A 550 -15.52 1.19 42.64
N LEU A 551 -15.64 -0.02 42.09
CA LEU A 551 -15.33 -1.23 42.81
C LEU A 551 -13.84 -1.32 43.17
N GLY A 552 -12.95 -0.97 42.25
CA GLY A 552 -11.52 -0.86 42.54
C GLY A 552 -11.19 0.15 43.65
N ASN A 553 -11.85 1.32 43.64
CA ASN A 553 -11.73 2.29 44.73
C ASN A 553 -12.20 1.74 46.09
N LEU A 554 -13.32 1.01 46.09
CA LEU A 554 -13.84 0.39 47.31
C LEU A 554 -12.86 -0.66 47.89
N ILE A 555 -12.27 -1.50 47.02
CA ILE A 555 -11.27 -2.51 47.42
C ILE A 555 -10.02 -1.83 48.02
N ILE A 556 -9.54 -0.73 47.44
CA ILE A 556 -8.42 0.06 47.99
C ILE A 556 -8.80 0.60 49.39
N LYS A 557 -10.01 1.16 49.54
CA LYS A 557 -10.49 1.67 50.84
C LYS A 557 -10.63 0.56 51.92
N LEU A 558 -10.83 -0.69 51.50
CA LEU A 558 -10.83 -1.85 52.38
C LEU A 558 -9.41 -2.35 52.76
N GLY A 559 -8.35 -1.65 52.33
CA GLY A 559 -6.95 -1.92 52.68
C GLY A 559 -6.21 -2.85 51.72
N LEU A 560 -6.81 -3.27 50.60
CA LEU A 560 -6.15 -4.11 49.62
C LEU A 560 -5.54 -3.23 48.49
N ASP A 561 -4.24 -3.32 48.30
CA ASP A 561 -3.57 -2.59 47.19
C ASP A 561 -3.69 -3.34 45.86
N VAL A 562 -4.68 -2.94 45.07
CA VAL A 562 -4.95 -3.52 43.73
C VAL A 562 -4.54 -2.58 42.58
N ARG A 563 -3.81 -1.51 42.84
CA ARG A 563 -3.47 -0.45 41.86
C ARG A 563 -2.79 -0.99 40.59
N ASN A 564 -1.96 -2.01 40.71
CA ASN A 564 -1.24 -2.60 39.58
C ASN A 564 -2.03 -3.71 38.85
N MET A 565 -3.06 -4.28 39.48
CA MET A 565 -3.80 -5.43 38.96
C MET A 565 -5.20 -5.10 38.48
N TRP A 566 -5.87 -4.08 39.07
CA TRP A 566 -7.27 -3.81 38.80
C TRP A 566 -7.46 -3.03 37.50
N PRO A 567 -8.32 -3.49 36.58
CA PRO A 567 -8.61 -2.76 35.34
C PRO A 567 -9.26 -1.41 35.64
N LEU A 568 -8.99 -0.40 34.82
CA LEU A 568 -9.60 0.94 34.91
C LEU A 568 -9.39 1.64 36.27
N ILE A 569 -8.38 1.23 37.06
CA ILE A 569 -8.08 1.81 38.38
C ILE A 569 -7.72 3.30 38.29
N TYR A 570 -7.15 3.73 37.19
CA TYR A 570 -6.84 5.14 36.88
C TYR A 570 -8.06 6.05 37.06
N TYR A 571 -9.27 5.52 36.76
CA TYR A 571 -10.52 6.27 36.85
C TYR A 571 -11.15 6.23 38.25
N SER A 572 -10.55 5.54 39.21
CA SER A 572 -11.16 5.31 40.54
C SER A 572 -11.56 6.60 41.26
N ASN A 573 -10.74 7.67 41.11
CA ASN A 573 -10.97 9.00 41.71
C ASN A 573 -11.34 10.08 40.66
N LYS A 574 -11.46 9.74 39.39
CA LYS A 574 -11.80 10.71 38.33
C LYS A 574 -13.32 10.95 38.26
N SER A 575 -13.73 12.07 37.70
CA SER A 575 -15.14 12.40 37.48
C SER A 575 -15.78 11.45 36.45
N PHE A 576 -17.10 11.28 36.54
CA PHE A 576 -17.83 10.50 35.54
C PHE A 576 -17.76 11.12 34.15
N TYR A 577 -17.71 12.44 34.07
CA TYR A 577 -17.50 13.18 32.82
C TYR A 577 -16.18 12.76 32.14
N PHE A 578 -15.10 12.67 32.90
CA PHE A 578 -13.80 12.24 32.40
C PHE A 578 -13.85 10.82 31.79
N MET A 579 -14.57 9.88 32.48
CA MET A 579 -14.76 8.52 31.95
C MET A 579 -15.56 8.49 30.65
N LYS A 580 -16.56 9.37 30.52
CA LYS A 580 -17.39 9.49 29.31
C LYS A 580 -16.58 9.98 28.10
N ASN A 581 -15.75 10.98 28.33
CA ASN A 581 -14.87 11.54 27.29
C ASN A 581 -13.84 10.49 26.83
N ASP A 582 -13.13 9.87 27.78
CA ASP A 582 -12.14 8.84 27.46
C ASP A 582 -12.75 7.59 26.82
N ALA A 583 -14.00 7.25 27.13
CA ALA A 583 -14.69 6.14 26.46
C ALA A 583 -15.02 6.50 25.00
N LEU A 584 -15.38 7.76 24.71
CA LEU A 584 -15.60 8.19 23.33
C LEU A 584 -14.28 8.27 22.55
N ASP A 585 -13.25 8.88 23.11
CA ASP A 585 -11.90 8.92 22.52
C ASP A 585 -11.43 7.50 22.16
N ARG A 586 -11.50 6.56 23.11
CA ARG A 586 -11.04 5.19 22.90
C ARG A 586 -11.87 4.38 21.92
N PHE A 587 -13.20 4.37 22.04
CA PHE A 587 -14.07 3.54 21.19
C PHE A 587 -14.55 4.27 19.93
N GLY A 588 -14.49 5.58 19.92
CA GLY A 588 -14.87 6.43 18.81
C GLY A 588 -13.80 6.54 17.73
N THR A 589 -12.53 6.43 18.09
CA THR A 589 -11.41 6.69 17.19
C THR A 589 -11.03 5.46 16.38
N ARG A 590 -10.91 5.61 15.06
CA ARG A 590 -10.57 4.52 14.13
C ARG A 590 -9.13 4.07 14.27
N LEU A 591 -8.19 5.00 14.37
CA LEU A 591 -6.76 4.76 14.45
C LEU A 591 -6.26 4.99 15.87
N GLU A 592 -5.82 3.94 16.53
CA GLU A 592 -5.15 3.98 17.82
C GLU A 592 -3.92 3.06 17.78
N GLN A 593 -2.74 3.62 17.98
CA GLN A 593 -1.50 2.89 18.10
C GLN A 593 -1.06 2.91 19.57
N ARG A 594 -0.37 1.85 20.02
CA ARG A 594 0.17 1.78 21.38
C ARG A 594 1.63 1.39 21.35
N PHE A 595 2.39 2.04 22.19
CA PHE A 595 3.84 1.96 22.20
C PHE A 595 4.35 1.43 23.54
N SER A 596 5.35 0.57 23.48
CA SER A 596 6.15 0.20 24.65
C SER A 596 7.18 1.30 24.95
N LYS A 597 7.74 1.27 26.16
CA LYS A 597 8.82 2.19 26.55
C LYS A 597 10.00 2.13 25.57
N ASN A 598 10.36 0.93 25.09
CA ASN A 598 11.46 0.74 24.16
C ASN A 598 11.16 1.32 22.76
N GLU A 599 9.94 1.17 22.24
CA GLU A 599 9.54 1.75 20.96
C GLU A 599 9.57 3.28 21.02
N ILE A 600 9.09 3.89 22.13
CA ILE A 600 9.18 5.34 22.31
C ILE A 600 10.66 5.79 22.41
N MET A 601 11.50 5.05 23.12
CA MET A 601 12.94 5.32 23.18
C MET A 601 13.56 5.31 21.77
N SER A 602 13.22 4.30 20.95
CA SER A 602 13.70 4.22 19.56
C SER A 602 13.23 5.41 18.73
N LEU A 603 11.96 5.83 18.84
CA LEU A 603 11.44 7.02 18.15
C LEU A 603 12.28 8.27 18.45
N PHE A 604 12.68 8.47 19.70
CA PHE A 604 13.54 9.60 20.05
C PHE A 604 14.96 9.46 19.48
N ILE A 605 15.60 8.30 19.67
CA ILE A 605 16.99 8.07 19.24
C ILE A 605 17.11 8.18 17.71
N ASP A 606 16.21 7.53 16.97
CA ASP A 606 16.23 7.48 15.51
C ASP A 606 15.99 8.87 14.89
N ASN A 607 15.34 9.77 15.62
CA ASN A 607 15.09 11.15 15.20
C ASN A 607 16.06 12.18 15.82
N GLY A 608 17.17 11.72 16.35
CA GLY A 608 18.30 12.57 16.78
C GLY A 608 18.08 13.26 18.13
N PHE A 609 17.42 12.60 19.08
CA PHE A 609 17.31 13.07 20.45
C PHE A 609 18.22 12.27 21.40
N THR A 610 18.57 12.91 22.52
CA THR A 610 19.35 12.32 23.65
C THR A 610 18.63 12.60 24.96
N ASP A 611 19.19 12.10 26.06
CA ASP A 611 18.73 12.36 27.43
C ASP A 611 17.22 12.12 27.62
N VAL A 612 16.72 11.03 27.03
CA VAL A 612 15.31 10.70 27.06
C VAL A 612 14.89 10.26 28.46
N LYS A 613 14.03 11.05 29.08
CA LYS A 613 13.46 10.78 30.42
C LYS A 613 12.01 10.35 30.27
N PHE A 614 11.62 9.34 31.03
CA PHE A 614 10.25 8.84 31.12
C PHE A 614 9.63 9.19 32.47
N SER A 615 8.33 9.45 32.45
CA SER A 615 7.55 9.55 33.67
C SER A 615 7.48 8.18 34.37
N GLU A 616 7.76 8.14 35.68
CA GLU A 616 7.62 6.94 36.50
C GLU A 616 6.21 6.81 37.11
N ARG A 617 5.34 7.80 36.89
CA ARG A 617 3.94 7.82 37.31
C ARG A 617 3.00 7.97 36.12
N GLU A 618 1.74 7.67 36.31
CA GLU A 618 0.72 7.89 35.29
C GLU A 618 0.59 9.39 34.93
N PRO A 619 0.34 9.72 33.62
CA PRO A 619 0.06 8.80 32.52
C PRO A 619 1.32 8.19 31.89
N TYR A 620 1.29 6.86 31.65
CA TYR A 620 2.38 6.14 30.96
C TYR A 620 2.08 6.10 29.44
N TRP A 621 3.02 6.22 28.47
CA TRP A 621 4.36 6.73 28.74
C TRP A 621 4.43 8.19 28.32
N CYS A 622 4.64 9.05 29.28
CA CYS A 622 5.05 10.42 29.01
C CYS A 622 6.57 10.45 28.97
N ALA A 623 7.15 11.03 27.91
CA ALA A 623 8.60 11.04 27.69
C ALA A 623 9.07 12.42 27.20
N CYS A 624 10.27 12.82 27.62
CA CYS A 624 10.92 14.05 27.18
C CYS A 624 12.36 13.77 26.75
N GLY A 625 12.73 14.15 25.53
CA GLY A 625 14.07 14.03 24.97
C GLY A 625 14.64 15.37 24.52
N ILE A 626 15.95 15.49 24.44
CA ILE A 626 16.67 16.71 24.04
C ILE A 626 17.24 16.52 22.63
N LYS A 627 16.98 17.47 21.74
CA LYS A 627 17.48 17.46 20.35
C LYS A 627 19.01 17.58 20.32
N LYS A 628 19.71 16.72 19.56
CA LYS A 628 21.18 16.78 19.38
C LYS A 628 21.65 17.99 18.61
#